data_e18c32804865432937ff147e6357894d
#
_entry.id   e18c32804865432937ff147e6357894d
#
_cell.length_a   1.000
_cell.length_b   1.000
_cell.length_c   1.000
_cell.angle_alpha   90.00
_cell.angle_beta   90.00
_cell.angle_gamma   90.00
#
_symmetry.space_group_name_H-M   'P 1'
#
loop_
_entity.id
_entity.type
_entity.pdbx_description
1 polymer ?
#
loop_
_entity_poly.entity_id
_entity_poly.type
_entity_poly.pdbx_seq_one_letter_code
_entity_poly.pdbx_strand_id
1 'polypeptide(L)' 'MNSHIRYKGYEVAPAAQRLPNGLFAANLTIEKASASRSQAYCFDALDYFFDEEHALDYAFRWGRIWVDNQQ' A
#
# COMPACT_ATOMS: atom_id res chain seq x y z
N MET A 1 -3.37 -8.80 -7.54
CA MET A 1 -1.98 -9.24 -7.29
C MET A 1 -1.35 -8.38 -6.22
N ASN A 2 -0.68 -9.00 -5.28
CA ASN A 2 -0.02 -8.27 -4.19
C ASN A 2 1.48 -8.26 -4.44
N SER A 3 2.09 -7.10 -4.22
CA SER A 3 3.52 -6.95 -4.38
C SER A 3 4.10 -6.38 -3.08
N HIS A 4 5.24 -6.91 -2.71
CA HIS A 4 5.97 -6.41 -1.55
C HIS A 4 7.23 -5.72 -2.05
N ILE A 5 7.35 -4.44 -1.75
CA ILE A 5 8.46 -3.64 -2.24
C ILE A 5 9.16 -3.04 -1.02
N ARG A 6 10.45 -3.26 -0.94
CA ARG A 6 11.23 -2.68 0.15
C ARG A 6 11.67 -1.27 -0.23
N TYR A 7 11.36 -0.32 0.65
CA TYR A 7 11.64 1.08 0.40
C TYR A 7 12.11 1.74 1.70
N LYS A 8 13.36 2.13 1.74
CA LYS A 8 13.95 2.87 2.87
C LYS A 8 13.71 2.20 4.21
N GLY A 9 13.87 0.87 4.25
CA GLY A 9 13.72 0.13 5.49
C GLY A 9 12.30 -0.28 5.83
N TYR A 10 11.36 0.08 4.98
CA TYR A 10 9.96 -0.34 5.13
C TYR A 10 9.59 -1.32 4.05
N GLU A 11 8.65 -2.21 4.35
CA GLU A 11 8.05 -3.07 3.35
C GLU A 11 6.70 -2.49 2.98
N VAL A 12 6.55 -2.13 1.71
CA VAL A 12 5.34 -1.50 1.19
C VAL A 12 4.60 -2.53 0.36
N ALA A 13 3.37 -2.84 0.74
CA ALA A 13 2.58 -3.87 0.08
C ALA A 13 1.26 -3.27 -0.43
N PRO A 14 1.26 -2.76 -1.67
CA PRO A 14 0.01 -2.27 -2.26
C PRO A 14 -0.88 -3.43 -2.65
N ALA A 15 -2.18 -3.21 -2.61
CA ALA A 15 -3.17 -4.19 -3.03
C ALA A 15 -4.36 -3.49 -3.66
N ALA A 16 -5.00 -4.17 -4.57
CA ALA A 16 -6.23 -3.67 -5.19
C ALA A 16 -7.35 -4.63 -4.83
N GLN A 17 -8.41 -4.11 -4.23
CA GLN A 17 -9.56 -4.90 -3.84
C GLN A 17 -10.70 -4.66 -4.81
N ARG A 18 -11.13 -5.71 -5.48
CA ARG A 18 -12.25 -5.60 -6.40
C ARG A 18 -13.55 -5.44 -5.63
N LEU A 19 -14.33 -4.45 -6.01
CA LEU A 19 -15.60 -4.14 -5.36
C LEU A 19 -16.78 -4.61 -6.21
N PRO A 20 -17.96 -4.82 -5.59
CA PRO A 20 -19.13 -5.26 -6.34
C PRO A 20 -19.56 -4.32 -7.43
N ASN A 21 -19.26 -3.02 -7.31
CA ASN A 21 -19.64 -2.03 -8.32
C ASN A 21 -18.67 -1.96 -9.50
N GLY A 22 -17.66 -2.85 -9.55
CA GLY A 22 -16.71 -2.88 -10.65
C GLY A 22 -15.50 -2.00 -10.46
N LEU A 23 -15.42 -1.26 -9.37
CA LEU A 23 -14.25 -0.47 -9.07
C LEU A 23 -13.23 -1.27 -8.26
N PHE A 24 -12.01 -0.75 -8.17
CA PHE A 24 -10.96 -1.32 -7.36
C PHE A 24 -10.54 -0.32 -6.29
N ALA A 25 -10.55 -0.77 -5.04
CA ALA A 25 -10.09 0.06 -3.94
C ALA A 25 -8.58 -0.09 -3.80
N ALA A 26 -7.90 1.02 -3.65
CA ALA A 26 -6.45 1.00 -3.44
C ALA A 26 -6.20 0.79 -1.95
N ASN A 27 -5.61 -0.35 -1.60
CA ASN A 27 -5.29 -0.71 -0.23
C ASN A 27 -3.78 -0.79 -0.08
N LEU A 28 -3.31 -0.60 1.14
CA LEU A 28 -1.88 -0.52 1.38
C LEU A 28 -1.57 -1.05 2.78
N THR A 29 -0.52 -1.85 2.87
CA THR A 29 0.04 -2.24 4.15
C THR A 29 1.51 -1.86 4.14
N ILE A 30 1.97 -1.22 5.21
CA ILE A 30 3.37 -0.84 5.35
C ILE A 30 3.87 -1.44 6.65
N GLU A 31 4.99 -2.16 6.57
CA GLU A 31 5.59 -2.76 7.74
C GLU A 31 7.00 -2.21 7.94
N LYS A 32 7.32 -1.90 9.17
CA LYS A 32 8.68 -1.54 9.53
C LYS A 32 9.24 -2.63 10.42
N ALA A 33 10.26 -3.32 9.94
CA ALA A 33 10.94 -4.34 10.73
C ALA A 33 11.96 -3.67 11.65
N SER A 34 11.97 -4.07 12.91
CA SER A 34 12.99 -3.62 13.84
C SER A 34 13.52 -4.81 14.61
N ALA A 35 14.59 -4.60 15.35
CA ALA A 35 15.27 -5.69 16.06
C ALA A 35 14.38 -6.37 17.09
N SER A 36 13.51 -5.62 17.75
CA SER A 36 12.73 -6.15 18.85
C SER A 36 11.25 -6.34 18.53
N ARG A 37 10.75 -5.69 17.51
CA ARG A 37 9.35 -5.83 17.11
C ARG A 37 9.14 -5.26 15.72
N SER A 38 8.04 -5.68 15.10
CA SER A 38 7.64 -5.10 13.84
C SER A 38 6.35 -4.31 14.06
N GLN A 39 6.17 -3.28 13.27
CA GLN A 39 4.95 -2.46 13.28
C GLN A 39 4.34 -2.49 11.89
N ALA A 40 3.03 -2.64 11.85
CA ALA A 40 2.31 -2.67 10.59
C ALA A 40 1.28 -1.55 10.57
N TYR A 41 1.19 -0.89 9.44
CA TYR A 41 0.22 0.18 9.21
C TYR A 41 -0.64 -0.23 8.03
N CYS A 42 -1.95 -0.28 8.24
CA CYS A 42 -2.88 -0.71 7.21
C CYS A 42 -3.77 0.45 6.78
N PHE A 43 -3.88 0.65 5.49
CA PHE A 43 -4.70 1.72 4.92
C PHE A 43 -5.64 1.10 3.90
N ASP A 44 -6.93 1.22 4.15
CA ASP A 44 -7.94 0.64 3.27
C ASP A 44 -8.65 1.73 2.49
N ALA A 45 -8.93 1.42 1.22
CA ALA A 45 -9.72 2.29 0.38
C ALA A 45 -9.18 3.72 0.32
N LEU A 46 -7.88 3.83 0.01
CA LEU A 46 -7.26 5.14 -0.15
C LEU A 46 -7.92 5.92 -1.26
N ASP A 47 -8.33 5.23 -2.33
CA ASP A 47 -9.09 5.80 -3.42
C ASP A 47 -9.65 4.66 -4.26
N TYR A 48 -10.45 4.98 -5.26
CA TYR A 48 -11.13 3.99 -6.09
C TYR A 48 -10.79 4.22 -7.55
N PHE A 49 -10.63 3.12 -8.28
CA PHE A 49 -10.17 3.18 -9.67
C PHE A 49 -10.93 2.17 -10.51
N PHE A 50 -11.02 2.44 -11.82
CA PHE A 50 -11.60 1.49 -12.75
C PHE A 50 -10.66 0.34 -13.08
N ASP A 51 -9.35 0.56 -12.95
CA ASP A 51 -8.33 -0.43 -13.28
C ASP A 51 -7.57 -0.88 -12.05
N GLU A 52 -7.29 -2.18 -11.99
CA GLU A 52 -6.51 -2.74 -10.91
C GLU A 52 -5.11 -2.14 -10.87
N GLU A 53 -4.48 -1.96 -12.04
CA GLU A 53 -3.14 -1.43 -12.09
C GLU A 53 -3.06 0.00 -11.56
N HIS A 54 -4.07 0.80 -11.85
CA HIS A 54 -4.12 2.16 -11.33
C HIS A 54 -4.23 2.17 -9.80
N ALA A 55 -5.04 1.26 -9.26
CA ALA A 55 -5.19 1.16 -7.81
C ALA A 55 -3.87 0.78 -7.16
N LEU A 56 -3.16 -0.20 -7.74
CA LEU A 56 -1.88 -0.63 -7.21
C LEU A 56 -0.83 0.48 -7.28
N ASP A 57 -0.78 1.18 -8.42
CA ASP A 57 0.17 2.26 -8.60
C ASP A 57 -0.07 3.39 -7.62
N TYR A 58 -1.33 3.76 -7.44
CA TYR A 58 -1.69 4.80 -6.50
C TYR A 58 -1.30 4.42 -5.07
N ALA A 59 -1.61 3.20 -4.67
CA ALA A 59 -1.28 2.73 -3.34
C ALA A 59 0.22 2.74 -3.11
N PHE A 60 0.99 2.30 -4.11
CA PHE A 60 2.44 2.29 -4.00
C PHE A 60 3.01 3.70 -3.88
N ARG A 61 2.55 4.63 -4.70
CA ARG A 61 3.01 6.02 -4.65
C ARG A 61 2.66 6.65 -3.31
N TRP A 62 1.46 6.38 -2.83
CA TRP A 62 1.02 6.89 -1.54
C TRP A 62 1.92 6.35 -0.42
N GLY A 63 2.27 5.07 -0.51
CA GLY A 63 3.14 4.45 0.47
C GLY A 63 4.53 5.06 0.49
N ARG A 64 5.08 5.35 -0.69
CA ARG A 64 6.40 5.98 -0.78
C ARG A 64 6.39 7.36 -0.13
N ILE A 65 5.36 8.12 -0.39
CA ILE A 65 5.25 9.46 0.20
C ILE A 65 5.13 9.35 1.72
N TRP A 66 4.33 8.39 2.17
CA TRP A 66 4.17 8.16 3.61
C TRP A 66 5.51 7.81 4.27
N VAL A 67 6.26 6.91 3.66
CA VAL A 67 7.57 6.51 4.19
C VAL A 67 8.53 7.70 4.18
N ASP A 68 8.54 8.47 3.10
CA ASP A 68 9.42 9.64 3.01
C ASP A 68 9.14 10.63 4.13
N ASN A 69 7.88 10.76 4.54
CA ASN A 69 7.51 11.67 5.62
C ASN A 69 7.92 11.16 6.99
N GLN A 70 8.30 9.90 7.11
CA GLN A 70 8.78 9.33 8.37
C GLN A 70 10.29 9.50 8.56
N GLN A 71 10.99 9.90 7.53
CA GLN A 71 12.44 10.04 7.58
C GLN A 71 12.90 11.33 8.23
#